data_46e492f0cc1611ede8fabd584e5eda07
#
_entry.id   46e492f0cc1611ede8fabd584e5eda07
#
_cell.length_a   1.000
_cell.length_b   1.000
_cell.length_c   1.000
_cell.angle_alpha   90.00
_cell.angle_beta   90.00
_cell.angle_gamma   90.00
#
_symmetry.space_group_name_H-M   'P 1'
#
loop_
_entity.id
_entity.type
_entity.pdbx_description
1 polymer ?
#
loop_
_entity_poly.entity_id
_entity_poly.type
_entity_poly.pdbx_seq_one_letter_code
_entity_poly.pdbx_strand_id
1 'polypeptide(L)'
;VYIWGILMKTFRFITKCICFFLIFAILFVVIQENLRDKWAEGEYDVSVKVDGFYAEEPDTLDVVFVGSSQMYADMAPAVLFDRFGITSYDFCANEQPLWVSYYYIKEAIKRQHPKVIVLDVFTVYGDDYEQEGVMHINLDDLPMSFNKLCAIRDGVPKDLRYSFYFPIAKYHNTWTDLYENKVAMSFYHEKDPNKGYSPFIFAGDYEEGAKQEVVEQTKKEPLPDRAKEWLLKIIELCRDEQVELVLTKTPNGNADRQKLYNSVEELAAQQGVRFFNMNTRLDGQAHINIIQAEKVSVMMGEYLCDQFSFEDKRQNPAYASWYDSISLFNRQKSKCEIISADSYEEYLPLLAREGYDVFITYKNETDQELTKEEISFFNQTFETTFDPAGNVAYCAVIEDGKTILESTDSDEMLETDEAVGTNEAEKANGTVEKADGSVTMKLTMSDNQQKTLDVVLQSEGSKTDGSAAILVNGTDFSMNCDGFNIAIYDKYLGEMVEMSAFDLNDNMKLYRK
;
A
#
# COMPACT_ATOMS: atom_id res chain seq x y z
N VAL A 1 -50.35 49.15 -17.37
CA VAL A 1 -50.74 47.87 -16.70
C VAL A 1 -50.52 46.68 -17.62
N TYR A 2 -50.93 46.70 -18.89
CA TYR A 2 -50.83 45.55 -19.84
C TYR A 2 -49.37 45.18 -20.15
N ILE A 3 -48.48 46.12 -20.42
CA ILE A 3 -47.08 45.94 -20.71
C ILE A 3 -46.35 45.35 -19.46
N TRP A 4 -46.66 45.76 -18.28
CA TRP A 4 -46.14 45.23 -17.02
C TRP A 4 -46.54 43.78 -16.78
N GLY A 5 -47.78 43.40 -17.15
CA GLY A 5 -48.25 42.03 -17.05
C GLY A 5 -47.53 41.07 -18.01
N ILE A 6 -47.20 41.54 -19.23
CA ILE A 6 -46.41 40.77 -20.19
C ILE A 6 -44.97 40.62 -19.72
N LEU A 7 -44.34 41.71 -19.27
CA LEU A 7 -42.96 41.67 -18.73
C LEU A 7 -42.85 40.72 -17.54
N MET A 8 -43.78 40.72 -16.61
CA MET A 8 -43.82 39.81 -15.48
C MET A 8 -43.99 38.33 -15.89
N LYS A 9 -44.81 38.05 -16.91
CA LYS A 9 -44.98 36.69 -17.43
C LYS A 9 -43.70 36.19 -18.11
N THR A 10 -43.09 37.03 -18.92
CA THR A 10 -41.83 36.72 -19.62
C THR A 10 -40.70 36.51 -18.62
N PHE A 11 -40.58 37.37 -17.60
CA PHE A 11 -39.59 37.20 -16.52
C PHE A 11 -39.78 35.87 -15.79
N ARG A 12 -41.00 35.54 -15.37
CA ARG A 12 -41.30 34.25 -14.72
C ARG A 12 -40.99 33.06 -15.61
N PHE A 13 -41.26 33.15 -16.93
CA PHE A 13 -40.92 32.10 -17.85
C PHE A 13 -39.39 31.92 -17.98
N ILE A 14 -38.63 32.99 -18.15
CA ILE A 14 -37.17 32.97 -18.22
C ILE A 14 -36.60 32.38 -16.92
N THR A 15 -37.10 32.81 -15.75
CA THR A 15 -36.65 32.25 -14.45
C THR A 15 -36.90 30.73 -14.39
N LYS A 16 -38.08 30.26 -14.81
CA LYS A 16 -38.35 28.80 -14.84
C LYS A 16 -37.40 28.04 -15.78
N CYS A 17 -37.12 28.61 -16.96
CA CYS A 17 -36.15 28.01 -17.87
C CYS A 17 -34.75 27.96 -17.26
N ILE A 18 -34.28 29.03 -16.62
CA ILE A 18 -33.00 29.08 -15.94
C ILE A 18 -32.95 28.01 -14.83
N CYS A 19 -33.97 27.93 -13.97
CA CYS A 19 -34.05 26.94 -12.91
C CYS A 19 -34.03 25.50 -13.48
N PHE A 20 -34.78 25.25 -14.54
CA PHE A 20 -34.79 23.94 -15.21
C PHE A 20 -33.39 23.55 -15.70
N PHE A 21 -32.71 24.45 -16.44
CA PHE A 21 -31.37 24.17 -16.94
C PHE A 21 -30.34 24.04 -15.84
N LEU A 22 -30.47 24.77 -14.74
CA LEU A 22 -29.58 24.61 -13.57
C LEU A 22 -29.79 23.24 -12.90
N ILE A 23 -31.03 22.84 -12.67
CA ILE A 23 -31.33 21.51 -12.11
C ILE A 23 -30.82 20.41 -13.04
N PHE A 24 -31.08 20.54 -14.35
CA PHE A 24 -30.59 19.59 -15.35
C PHE A 24 -29.06 19.50 -15.34
N ALA A 25 -28.36 20.63 -15.30
CA ALA A 25 -26.91 20.67 -15.25
C ALA A 25 -26.36 19.99 -13.98
N ILE A 26 -26.97 20.26 -12.82
CA ILE A 26 -26.58 19.63 -11.54
C ILE A 26 -26.77 18.10 -11.64
N LEU A 27 -27.95 17.65 -12.07
CA LEU A 27 -28.23 16.21 -12.22
C LEU A 27 -27.28 15.56 -13.23
N PHE A 28 -26.95 16.23 -14.31
CA PHE A 28 -26.04 15.75 -15.33
C PHE A 28 -24.62 15.57 -14.77
N VAL A 29 -24.11 16.55 -13.99
CA VAL A 29 -22.82 16.46 -13.32
C VAL A 29 -22.81 15.31 -12.31
N VAL A 30 -23.85 15.22 -11.48
CA VAL A 30 -23.97 14.12 -10.49
C VAL A 30 -23.96 12.75 -11.17
N ILE A 31 -24.71 12.59 -12.27
CA ILE A 31 -24.73 11.33 -13.02
C ILE A 31 -23.36 11.02 -13.61
N GLN A 32 -22.68 11.99 -14.21
CA GLN A 32 -21.34 11.79 -14.77
C GLN A 32 -20.32 11.36 -13.72
N GLU A 33 -20.31 12.02 -12.55
CA GLU A 33 -19.39 11.67 -11.46
C GLU A 33 -19.65 10.26 -10.91
N ASN A 34 -20.92 9.84 -10.81
CA ASN A 34 -21.23 8.48 -10.35
C ASN A 34 -20.86 7.41 -11.39
N LEU A 35 -20.98 7.72 -12.68
CA LEU A 35 -20.62 6.78 -13.75
C LEU A 35 -19.12 6.74 -14.01
N ARG A 36 -18.39 7.79 -13.66
CA ARG A 36 -16.93 7.83 -13.80
C ARG A 36 -16.28 6.64 -13.08
N ASP A 37 -15.30 6.02 -13.69
CA ASP A 37 -14.58 4.93 -13.05
C ASP A 37 -13.79 5.43 -11.83
N LYS A 38 -13.66 4.58 -10.81
CA LYS A 38 -12.92 4.85 -9.57
C LYS A 38 -11.84 3.79 -9.44
N TRP A 39 -10.61 4.21 -9.58
CA TRP A 39 -9.42 3.38 -9.40
C TRP A 39 -9.07 3.35 -7.92
N ALA A 40 -9.73 2.47 -7.15
CA ALA A 40 -9.69 2.47 -5.70
C ALA A 40 -8.97 1.27 -5.08
N GLU A 41 -8.58 0.30 -5.89
CA GLU A 41 -7.98 -0.96 -5.40
C GLU A 41 -6.74 -1.34 -6.21
N GLY A 42 -5.79 -2.02 -5.53
CA GLY A 42 -4.59 -2.57 -6.13
C GLY A 42 -3.57 -1.51 -6.56
N GLU A 43 -2.77 -1.84 -7.55
CA GLU A 43 -1.70 -0.98 -8.08
C GLU A 43 -2.22 0.34 -8.69
N TYR A 44 -3.52 0.41 -8.99
CA TYR A 44 -4.17 1.53 -9.67
C TYR A 44 -5.11 2.31 -8.76
N ASP A 45 -4.81 2.41 -7.48
CA ASP A 45 -5.59 3.14 -6.47
C ASP A 45 -5.48 4.69 -6.58
N VAL A 46 -5.35 5.20 -7.80
CA VAL A 46 -5.13 6.63 -8.08
C VAL A 46 -6.28 7.50 -7.58
N SER A 47 -7.51 6.99 -7.61
CA SER A 47 -8.67 7.70 -7.05
C SER A 47 -8.49 7.96 -5.56
N VAL A 48 -8.00 6.98 -4.80
CA VAL A 48 -7.72 7.13 -3.35
C VAL A 48 -6.64 8.18 -3.12
N LYS A 49 -5.56 8.16 -3.92
CA LYS A 49 -4.45 9.13 -3.80
C LYS A 49 -4.90 10.56 -4.10
N VAL A 50 -5.65 10.76 -5.18
CA VAL A 50 -6.12 12.10 -5.55
C VAL A 50 -7.15 12.61 -4.55
N ASP A 51 -8.14 11.80 -4.19
CA ASP A 51 -9.15 12.14 -3.19
C ASP A 51 -8.51 12.43 -1.83
N GLY A 52 -7.59 11.58 -1.38
CA GLY A 52 -6.83 11.75 -0.14
C GLY A 52 -6.01 13.05 -0.12
N PHE A 53 -5.38 13.41 -1.24
CA PHE A 53 -4.67 14.70 -1.34
C PHE A 53 -5.60 15.89 -1.11
N TYR A 54 -6.79 15.88 -1.70
CA TYR A 54 -7.77 16.94 -1.50
C TYR A 54 -8.45 16.88 -0.13
N ALA A 55 -8.41 15.74 0.56
CA ALA A 55 -8.89 15.61 1.95
C ALA A 55 -7.88 16.11 3.00
N GLU A 56 -6.60 16.28 2.64
CA GLU A 56 -5.63 16.90 3.54
C GLU A 56 -6.00 18.37 3.76
N GLU A 57 -5.75 18.86 4.99
CA GLU A 57 -5.94 20.27 5.29
C GLU A 57 -5.02 21.14 4.42
N PRO A 58 -5.49 22.29 3.91
CA PRO A 58 -4.63 23.19 3.16
C PRO A 58 -3.41 23.64 3.96
N ASP A 59 -2.29 23.86 3.28
CA ASP A 59 -1.06 24.42 3.85
C ASP A 59 -0.44 23.58 4.99
N THR A 60 -0.65 22.24 4.95
CA THR A 60 -0.13 21.34 5.99
C THR A 60 1.03 20.46 5.52
N LEU A 61 1.29 20.40 4.22
CA LEU A 61 2.34 19.55 3.64
C LEU A 61 3.60 20.38 3.34
N ASP A 62 4.74 19.93 3.85
CA ASP A 62 6.05 20.55 3.57
C ASP A 62 6.57 20.16 2.18
N VAL A 63 6.33 18.90 1.80
CA VAL A 63 6.86 18.30 0.57
C VAL A 63 5.72 17.60 -0.18
N VAL A 64 5.64 17.82 -1.49
CA VAL A 64 4.76 17.04 -2.35
C VAL A 64 5.62 16.32 -3.39
N PHE A 65 5.51 15.01 -3.41
CA PHE A 65 6.11 14.14 -4.42
C PHE A 65 5.17 14.05 -5.61
N VAL A 66 5.72 14.19 -6.81
CA VAL A 66 4.95 14.11 -8.06
C VAL A 66 5.68 13.19 -9.02
N GLY A 67 4.96 12.30 -9.69
CA GLY A 67 5.58 11.37 -10.63
C GLY A 67 4.68 10.19 -10.98
N SER A 68 5.32 9.13 -11.45
CA SER A 68 4.67 7.89 -11.84
C SER A 68 4.53 6.89 -10.68
N SER A 69 4.16 5.65 -11.01
CA SER A 69 4.15 4.52 -10.06
C SER A 69 5.50 4.29 -9.37
N GLN A 70 6.59 4.64 -10.00
CA GLN A 70 7.91 4.60 -9.36
C GLN A 70 7.97 5.49 -8.12
N MET A 71 7.38 6.69 -8.17
CA MET A 71 7.38 7.59 -7.04
C MET A 71 6.48 7.09 -5.92
N TYR A 72 5.22 6.77 -6.22
CA TYR A 72 4.28 6.37 -5.16
C TYR A 72 4.54 4.98 -4.57
N ALA A 73 5.33 4.13 -5.26
CA ALA A 73 5.76 2.83 -4.74
C ALA A 73 7.06 2.92 -3.92
N ASP A 74 7.92 3.89 -4.24
CA ASP A 74 9.27 3.96 -3.71
C ASP A 74 9.42 4.99 -2.56
N MET A 75 8.44 5.89 -2.38
CA MET A 75 8.51 6.96 -1.40
C MET A 75 7.39 6.84 -0.36
N ALA A 76 7.74 6.61 0.90
CA ALA A 76 6.80 6.44 1.98
C ALA A 76 6.73 7.68 2.88
N PRO A 77 5.68 8.53 2.78
CA PRO A 77 5.54 9.73 3.60
C PRO A 77 5.55 9.47 5.11
N ALA A 78 5.02 8.33 5.55
CA ALA A 78 5.05 7.92 6.94
C ALA A 78 6.48 7.84 7.50
N VAL A 79 7.45 7.37 6.70
CA VAL A 79 8.87 7.30 7.08
C VAL A 79 9.49 8.69 7.21
N LEU A 80 9.15 9.62 6.31
CA LEU A 80 9.64 11.00 6.39
C LEU A 80 9.12 11.70 7.65
N PHE A 81 7.87 11.48 8.01
CA PHE A 81 7.32 12.05 9.24
C PHE A 81 7.94 11.40 10.48
N ASP A 82 8.04 10.06 10.54
CA ASP A 82 8.62 9.34 11.68
C ASP A 82 10.06 9.75 11.96
N ARG A 83 10.91 9.76 10.93
CA ARG A 83 12.34 9.99 11.06
C ARG A 83 12.73 11.46 11.15
N PHE A 84 12.05 12.34 10.43
CA PHE A 84 12.47 13.72 10.21
C PHE A 84 11.41 14.77 10.63
N GLY A 85 10.19 14.36 10.97
CA GLY A 85 9.09 15.28 11.27
C GLY A 85 8.57 16.05 10.06
N ILE A 86 8.89 15.59 8.82
CA ILE A 86 8.49 16.20 7.56
C ILE A 86 7.12 15.66 7.14
N THR A 87 6.16 16.54 6.92
CA THR A 87 4.87 16.16 6.32
C THR A 87 4.98 16.14 4.81
N SER A 88 4.55 15.04 4.18
CA SER A 88 4.64 14.90 2.72
C SER A 88 3.46 14.10 2.15
N TYR A 89 3.32 14.11 0.83
CA TYR A 89 2.26 13.39 0.13
C TYR A 89 2.73 12.97 -1.27
N ASP A 90 2.39 11.73 -1.67
CA ASP A 90 2.65 11.23 -3.03
C ASP A 90 1.47 11.55 -3.93
N PHE A 91 1.47 12.76 -4.49
CA PHE A 91 0.46 13.20 -5.43
C PHE A 91 0.84 12.76 -6.85
N CYS A 92 0.68 11.47 -7.10
CA CYS A 92 1.17 10.74 -8.25
C CYS A 92 0.06 9.94 -8.93
N ALA A 93 0.30 9.51 -10.17
CA ALA A 93 -0.59 8.61 -10.90
C ALA A 93 0.22 7.59 -11.71
N ASN A 94 -0.44 6.49 -12.10
CA ASN A 94 0.22 5.44 -12.87
C ASN A 94 0.75 5.96 -14.21
N GLU A 95 2.02 5.63 -14.52
CA GLU A 95 2.69 6.05 -15.76
C GLU A 95 2.53 7.55 -16.08
N GLN A 96 2.50 8.40 -15.06
CA GLN A 96 2.20 9.82 -15.18
C GLN A 96 3.22 10.55 -16.04
N PRO A 97 2.85 11.07 -17.22
CA PRO A 97 3.78 11.81 -18.09
C PRO A 97 4.04 13.22 -17.55
N LEU A 98 5.16 13.83 -17.95
CA LEU A 98 5.59 15.15 -17.46
C LEU A 98 4.55 16.26 -17.71
N TRP A 99 3.78 16.17 -18.81
CA TRP A 99 2.73 17.15 -19.07
C TRP A 99 1.56 17.06 -18.06
N VAL A 100 1.26 15.88 -17.56
CA VAL A 100 0.31 15.70 -16.42
C VAL A 100 0.94 16.19 -15.14
N SER A 101 2.20 15.79 -14.86
CA SER A 101 2.95 16.25 -13.68
C SER A 101 2.95 17.77 -13.52
N TYR A 102 3.05 18.51 -14.62
CA TYR A 102 2.92 19.97 -14.60
C TYR A 102 1.60 20.45 -13.98
N TYR A 103 0.48 19.82 -14.32
CA TYR A 103 -0.84 20.19 -13.79
C TYR A 103 -1.07 19.71 -12.36
N TYR A 104 -0.51 18.55 -11.99
CA TYR A 104 -0.48 18.07 -10.61
C TYR A 104 0.31 19.03 -9.72
N ILE A 105 1.47 19.49 -10.15
CA ILE A 105 2.27 20.50 -9.44
C ILE A 105 1.49 21.81 -9.26
N LYS A 106 0.75 22.26 -10.27
CA LYS A 106 -0.10 23.45 -10.15
C LYS A 106 -1.20 23.27 -9.10
N GLU A 107 -1.84 22.12 -9.05
CA GLU A 107 -2.85 21.84 -8.02
C GLU A 107 -2.18 21.71 -6.64
N ALA A 108 -1.01 21.07 -6.55
CA ALA A 108 -0.25 20.94 -5.31
C ALA A 108 0.15 22.31 -4.74
N ILE A 109 0.73 23.19 -5.56
CA ILE A 109 1.08 24.55 -5.16
C ILE A 109 -0.16 25.31 -4.70
N LYS A 110 -1.23 25.30 -5.47
CA LYS A 110 -2.47 26.00 -5.16
C LYS A 110 -3.13 25.55 -3.84
N ARG A 111 -3.02 24.26 -3.51
CA ARG A 111 -3.71 23.67 -2.34
C ARG A 111 -2.85 23.70 -1.08
N GLN A 112 -1.56 23.41 -1.22
CA GLN A 112 -0.67 23.13 -0.10
C GLN A 112 0.46 24.15 0.08
N HIS A 113 0.76 24.98 -0.94
CA HIS A 113 1.92 25.89 -0.92
C HIS A 113 3.18 25.21 -0.34
N PRO A 114 3.54 23.98 -0.84
CA PRO A 114 4.60 23.20 -0.23
C PRO A 114 5.94 23.93 -0.34
N LYS A 115 6.82 23.68 0.61
CA LYS A 115 8.18 24.22 0.55
C LYS A 115 8.99 23.64 -0.61
N VAL A 116 8.79 22.33 -0.85
CA VAL A 116 9.51 21.58 -1.87
C VAL A 116 8.57 20.72 -2.70
N ILE A 117 8.70 20.79 -4.02
CA ILE A 117 8.20 19.78 -4.94
C ILE A 117 9.35 18.85 -5.29
N VAL A 118 9.13 17.54 -5.16
CA VAL A 118 10.06 16.50 -5.63
C VAL A 118 9.44 15.81 -6.83
N LEU A 119 10.04 15.96 -8.01
CA LEU A 119 9.56 15.39 -9.26
C LEU A 119 10.39 14.17 -9.66
N ASP A 120 9.77 13.01 -9.76
CA ASP A 120 10.38 11.84 -10.40
C ASP A 120 10.46 12.02 -11.91
N VAL A 121 11.63 11.77 -12.46
CA VAL A 121 11.90 11.90 -13.90
C VAL A 121 11.86 10.59 -14.66
N PHE A 122 11.26 9.55 -14.09
CA PHE A 122 11.15 8.23 -14.73
C PHE A 122 10.57 8.31 -16.15
N THR A 123 9.52 9.10 -16.34
CA THR A 123 8.77 9.16 -17.60
C THR A 123 9.38 10.07 -18.66
N VAL A 124 10.62 10.58 -18.48
CA VAL A 124 11.32 11.38 -19.52
C VAL A 124 11.62 10.60 -20.80
N TYR A 125 11.48 9.27 -20.79
CA TYR A 125 11.70 8.43 -21.97
C TYR A 125 10.51 8.43 -22.94
N GLY A 126 9.33 8.86 -22.50
CA GLY A 126 8.09 8.81 -23.27
C GLY A 126 7.71 10.18 -23.84
N ASP A 127 7.76 10.32 -25.17
CA ASP A 127 7.27 11.51 -25.83
C ASP A 127 5.74 11.50 -25.99
N ASP A 128 5.19 10.35 -26.29
CA ASP A 128 3.85 10.16 -26.77
C ASP A 128 3.10 9.14 -25.91
N TYR A 129 2.81 9.53 -24.67
CA TYR A 129 1.92 8.74 -23.85
C TYR A 129 0.48 9.06 -24.29
N GLU A 130 0.03 8.39 -25.39
CA GLU A 130 -1.26 8.63 -26.03
C GLU A 130 -2.28 7.50 -25.76
N GLN A 131 -1.98 6.60 -24.82
CA GLN A 131 -2.95 5.56 -24.43
C GLN A 131 -4.12 6.20 -23.69
N GLU A 132 -5.31 6.18 -24.29
CA GLU A 132 -6.52 6.79 -23.74
C GLU A 132 -6.80 6.34 -22.31
N GLY A 133 -6.63 5.03 -22.00
CA GLY A 133 -6.84 4.48 -20.65
C GLY A 133 -5.96 5.14 -19.61
N VAL A 134 -4.68 5.28 -19.89
CA VAL A 134 -3.71 5.90 -18.96
C VAL A 134 -3.99 7.38 -18.78
N MET A 135 -4.36 8.09 -19.84
CA MET A 135 -4.77 9.50 -19.73
C MET A 135 -6.00 9.66 -18.83
N HIS A 136 -6.98 8.74 -18.89
CA HIS A 136 -8.14 8.74 -18.00
C HIS A 136 -7.73 8.46 -16.54
N ILE A 137 -6.90 7.45 -16.27
CA ILE A 137 -6.35 7.18 -14.94
C ILE A 137 -5.69 8.44 -14.36
N ASN A 138 -4.98 9.19 -15.17
CA ASN A 138 -4.25 10.38 -14.74
C ASN A 138 -5.10 11.64 -14.56
N LEU A 139 -6.22 11.77 -15.27
CA LEU A 139 -6.97 13.02 -15.32
C LEU A 139 -8.36 12.95 -14.69
N ASP A 140 -8.99 11.78 -14.66
CA ASP A 140 -10.41 11.70 -14.31
C ASP A 140 -10.68 12.13 -12.87
N ASP A 141 -9.81 11.77 -11.94
CA ASP A 141 -9.95 12.07 -10.52
C ASP A 141 -9.61 13.51 -10.14
N LEU A 142 -8.87 14.23 -11.00
CA LEU A 142 -8.66 15.65 -10.79
C LEU A 142 -10.00 16.40 -10.77
N PRO A 143 -10.25 17.29 -9.80
CA PRO A 143 -11.44 18.10 -9.75
C PRO A 143 -11.61 18.92 -11.03
N MET A 144 -12.84 19.06 -11.53
CA MET A 144 -13.14 19.88 -12.69
C MET A 144 -12.75 21.34 -12.43
N SER A 145 -11.62 21.73 -12.95
CA SER A 145 -10.98 23.03 -12.72
C SER A 145 -10.45 23.62 -14.02
N PHE A 146 -10.04 24.88 -13.99
CA PHE A 146 -9.35 25.49 -15.15
C PHE A 146 -8.05 24.74 -15.49
N ASN A 147 -7.33 24.23 -14.49
CA ASN A 147 -6.14 23.41 -14.69
C ASN A 147 -6.46 22.10 -15.42
N LYS A 148 -7.51 21.37 -15.00
CA LYS A 148 -7.95 20.15 -15.70
C LYS A 148 -8.35 20.43 -17.14
N LEU A 149 -9.09 21.52 -17.39
CA LEU A 149 -9.46 21.92 -18.76
C LEU A 149 -8.23 22.23 -19.63
N CYS A 150 -7.22 22.88 -19.06
CA CYS A 150 -5.95 23.12 -19.74
C CYS A 150 -5.17 21.82 -19.97
N ALA A 151 -5.12 20.92 -18.99
CA ALA A 151 -4.47 19.60 -19.13
C ALA A 151 -5.08 18.81 -20.29
N ILE A 152 -6.40 18.73 -20.36
CA ILE A 152 -7.12 18.09 -21.47
C ILE A 152 -6.78 18.75 -22.81
N ARG A 153 -6.78 20.08 -22.85
CA ARG A 153 -6.45 20.83 -24.09
C ARG A 153 -5.02 20.59 -24.57
N ASP A 154 -4.06 20.56 -23.65
CA ASP A 154 -2.64 20.59 -23.98
C ASP A 154 -2.04 19.19 -24.19
N GLY A 155 -2.62 18.17 -23.51
CA GLY A 155 -2.09 16.81 -23.54
C GLY A 155 -2.93 15.80 -24.30
N VAL A 156 -4.27 15.91 -24.24
CA VAL A 156 -5.16 14.92 -24.84
C VAL A 156 -5.36 15.16 -26.34
N PRO A 157 -5.26 14.12 -27.22
CA PRO A 157 -5.59 14.21 -28.63
C PRO A 157 -6.99 14.77 -28.86
N LYS A 158 -7.16 15.60 -29.94
CA LYS A 158 -8.39 16.37 -30.13
C LYS A 158 -9.66 15.50 -30.25
N ASP A 159 -9.54 14.34 -30.88
CA ASP A 159 -10.61 13.37 -31.11
C ASP A 159 -11.02 12.62 -29.83
N LEU A 160 -10.18 12.57 -28.81
CA LEU A 160 -10.46 11.93 -27.52
C LEU A 160 -10.98 12.89 -26.44
N ARG A 161 -10.82 14.21 -26.60
CA ARG A 161 -11.14 15.21 -25.56
C ARG A 161 -12.59 15.18 -25.07
N TYR A 162 -13.52 14.75 -25.94
CA TYR A 162 -14.94 14.70 -25.58
C TYR A 162 -15.22 13.76 -24.40
N SER A 163 -14.49 12.62 -24.30
CA SER A 163 -14.65 11.65 -23.21
C SER A 163 -14.15 12.21 -21.86
N PHE A 164 -13.18 13.11 -21.87
CA PHE A 164 -12.68 13.79 -20.69
C PHE A 164 -13.54 14.96 -20.22
N TYR A 165 -14.16 15.68 -21.16
CA TYR A 165 -15.13 16.73 -20.81
C TYR A 165 -16.49 16.17 -20.39
N PHE A 166 -16.85 15.02 -20.92
CA PHE A 166 -18.11 14.33 -20.68
C PHE A 166 -17.86 12.85 -20.37
N PRO A 167 -17.48 12.53 -19.13
CA PRO A 167 -17.19 11.14 -18.70
C PRO A 167 -18.27 10.14 -19.07
N ILE A 168 -19.54 10.55 -19.12
CA ILE A 168 -20.66 9.70 -19.57
C ILE A 168 -20.44 9.13 -20.98
N ALA A 169 -19.70 9.80 -21.84
CA ALA A 169 -19.43 9.32 -23.21
C ALA A 169 -18.57 8.03 -23.19
N LYS A 170 -17.69 7.88 -22.20
CA LYS A 170 -16.85 6.69 -22.00
C LYS A 170 -17.51 5.70 -21.05
N TYR A 171 -18.04 6.18 -19.93
CA TYR A 171 -18.44 5.37 -18.79
C TYR A 171 -19.95 5.10 -18.71
N HIS A 172 -20.71 5.31 -19.80
CA HIS A 172 -22.18 5.12 -19.80
C HIS A 172 -22.62 3.69 -19.46
N ASN A 173 -21.74 2.67 -19.61
CA ASN A 173 -22.06 1.28 -19.30
C ASN A 173 -21.78 0.91 -17.83
N THR A 174 -21.07 1.74 -17.05
CA THR A 174 -20.70 1.42 -15.65
C THR A 174 -21.87 1.50 -14.68
N TRP A 175 -23.07 1.89 -15.14
CA TRP A 175 -24.28 1.89 -14.32
C TRP A 175 -24.64 0.50 -13.76
N THR A 176 -24.14 -0.58 -14.39
CA THR A 176 -24.33 -1.97 -13.92
C THR A 176 -23.41 -2.33 -12.75
N ASP A 177 -22.33 -1.57 -12.57
CA ASP A 177 -21.27 -1.84 -11.61
C ASP A 177 -21.22 -0.76 -10.50
N LEU A 178 -22.33 -0.05 -10.31
CA LEU A 178 -22.48 0.91 -9.24
C LEU A 178 -22.69 0.18 -7.92
N TYR A 179 -21.75 0.34 -7.01
CA TYR A 179 -21.83 -0.14 -5.64
C TYR A 179 -21.67 1.04 -4.64
N GLU A 180 -22.04 0.80 -3.39
CA GLU A 180 -22.15 1.88 -2.39
C GLU A 180 -20.87 2.68 -2.23
N ASN A 181 -19.70 2.01 -2.12
CA ASN A 181 -18.40 2.68 -1.98
C ASN A 181 -18.07 3.57 -3.19
N LYS A 182 -18.33 3.09 -4.41
CA LYS A 182 -18.10 3.86 -5.64
C LYS A 182 -18.93 5.14 -5.69
N VAL A 183 -20.17 5.06 -5.24
CA VAL A 183 -21.07 6.23 -5.14
C VAL A 183 -20.57 7.17 -4.04
N ALA A 184 -20.16 6.65 -2.88
CA ALA A 184 -19.64 7.46 -1.79
C ALA A 184 -18.40 8.28 -2.22
N MET A 185 -17.45 7.69 -2.91
CA MET A 185 -16.25 8.37 -3.45
C MET A 185 -16.57 9.52 -4.43
N SER A 186 -17.78 9.58 -4.98
CA SER A 186 -18.21 10.71 -5.82
C SER A 186 -18.56 11.97 -5.03
N PHE A 187 -18.73 11.86 -3.70
CA PHE A 187 -19.23 12.93 -2.85
C PHE A 187 -18.37 13.20 -1.61
N TYR A 188 -17.55 12.23 -1.20
CA TYR A 188 -16.74 12.32 0.00
C TYR A 188 -15.29 12.06 -0.34
N HIS A 189 -14.41 12.95 0.09
CA HIS A 189 -12.96 12.76 0.04
C HIS A 189 -12.50 12.33 1.42
N GLU A 190 -11.98 11.13 1.51
CA GLU A 190 -11.41 10.58 2.74
C GLU A 190 -9.89 10.73 2.71
N LYS A 191 -9.30 10.96 3.89
CA LYS A 191 -7.85 11.00 4.01
C LYS A 191 -7.27 9.63 3.69
N ASP A 192 -6.28 9.60 2.83
CA ASP A 192 -5.51 8.39 2.58
C ASP A 192 -4.53 8.16 3.75
N PRO A 193 -4.66 7.06 4.49
CA PRO A 193 -3.76 6.77 5.60
C PRO A 193 -2.31 6.51 5.13
N ASN A 194 -2.12 6.06 3.89
CA ASN A 194 -0.80 5.90 3.28
C ASN A 194 -0.21 7.20 2.70
N LYS A 195 -0.98 8.30 2.68
CA LYS A 195 -0.54 9.60 2.14
C LYS A 195 -0.10 9.54 0.67
N GLY A 196 -0.79 8.78 -0.15
CA GLY A 196 -0.49 8.57 -1.56
C GLY A 196 0.50 7.44 -1.85
N TYR A 197 1.13 6.87 -0.84
CA TYR A 197 2.03 5.73 -0.98
C TYR A 197 1.25 4.44 -1.27
N SER A 198 1.72 3.63 -2.21
CA SER A 198 1.22 2.26 -2.44
C SER A 198 2.28 1.25 -2.03
N PRO A 199 2.08 0.53 -0.92
CA PRO A 199 3.04 -0.47 -0.46
C PRO A 199 3.06 -1.68 -1.40
N PHE A 200 4.22 -2.03 -1.92
CA PHE A 200 4.45 -3.28 -2.61
C PHE A 200 4.95 -4.32 -1.61
N ILE A 201 4.15 -5.35 -1.38
CA ILE A 201 4.41 -6.40 -0.40
C ILE A 201 4.70 -7.69 -1.15
N PHE A 202 5.97 -7.94 -1.39
CA PHE A 202 6.45 -9.18 -2.02
C PHE A 202 7.85 -9.53 -1.51
N ALA A 203 8.14 -10.83 -1.45
CA ALA A 203 9.49 -11.31 -1.23
C ALA A 203 10.33 -10.97 -2.47
N GLY A 204 11.32 -10.14 -2.32
CA GLY A 204 12.09 -9.65 -3.45
C GLY A 204 13.57 -9.95 -3.31
N ASP A 205 14.09 -10.74 -4.25
CA ASP A 205 15.51 -10.75 -4.55
C ASP A 205 15.79 -9.60 -5.51
N TYR A 206 16.56 -8.62 -5.05
CA TYR A 206 17.09 -7.59 -5.94
C TYR A 206 18.25 -8.19 -6.73
N GLU A 207 18.30 -7.94 -8.04
CA GLU A 207 19.47 -8.31 -8.82
C GLU A 207 20.70 -7.60 -8.25
N GLU A 208 21.53 -8.33 -7.51
CA GLU A 208 22.80 -7.84 -7.01
C GLU A 208 23.66 -7.39 -8.20
N GLY A 209 24.12 -6.13 -8.14
CA GLY A 209 24.97 -5.55 -9.17
C GLY A 209 24.26 -4.70 -10.21
N ALA A 210 22.93 -4.64 -10.23
CA ALA A 210 22.19 -3.75 -11.14
C ALA A 210 22.62 -2.28 -10.97
N LYS A 211 22.88 -1.85 -9.73
CA LYS A 211 23.44 -0.53 -9.43
C LYS A 211 24.80 -0.30 -10.10
N GLN A 212 25.66 -1.31 -10.13
CA GLN A 212 26.99 -1.20 -10.73
C GLN A 212 26.89 -0.86 -12.23
N GLU A 213 26.03 -1.53 -12.97
CA GLU A 213 25.79 -1.26 -14.39
C GLU A 213 25.23 0.15 -14.62
N VAL A 214 24.33 0.61 -13.74
CA VAL A 214 23.78 1.97 -13.78
C VAL A 214 24.88 3.00 -13.53
N VAL A 215 25.74 2.81 -12.54
CA VAL A 215 26.86 3.73 -12.22
C VAL A 215 27.89 3.79 -13.36
N GLU A 216 28.18 2.66 -14.01
CA GLU A 216 29.10 2.59 -15.13
C GLU A 216 28.56 3.25 -16.41
N GLN A 217 27.23 3.47 -16.48
CA GLN A 217 26.60 4.12 -17.62
C GLN A 217 26.78 5.64 -17.57
N THR A 218 27.85 6.14 -18.19
CA THR A 218 28.17 7.58 -18.24
C THR A 218 27.75 8.29 -19.53
N LYS A 219 27.23 7.53 -20.52
CA LYS A 219 26.78 8.12 -21.78
C LYS A 219 25.52 8.94 -21.56
N LYS A 220 25.31 9.91 -22.45
CA LYS A 220 24.11 10.74 -22.50
C LYS A 220 23.34 10.44 -23.78
N GLU A 221 22.03 10.52 -23.69
CA GLU A 221 21.12 10.42 -24.82
C GLU A 221 20.23 11.68 -24.84
N PRO A 222 19.99 12.31 -25.99
CA PRO A 222 19.12 13.48 -26.06
C PRO A 222 17.74 13.17 -25.49
N LEU A 223 17.24 14.07 -24.63
CA LEU A 223 15.86 13.96 -24.15
C LEU A 223 14.90 14.14 -25.32
N PRO A 224 13.81 13.36 -25.37
CA PRO A 224 12.71 13.60 -26.28
C PRO A 224 12.22 15.05 -26.20
N ASP A 225 11.90 15.66 -27.35
CA ASP A 225 11.61 17.10 -27.42
C ASP A 225 10.44 17.50 -26.51
N ARG A 226 9.37 16.70 -26.51
CA ARG A 226 8.19 16.95 -25.67
C ARG A 226 8.50 16.80 -24.18
N ALA A 227 9.24 15.78 -23.80
CA ALA A 227 9.65 15.58 -22.40
C ALA A 227 10.51 16.75 -21.91
N LYS A 228 11.46 17.18 -22.75
CA LYS A 228 12.31 18.36 -22.47
C LYS A 228 11.50 19.64 -22.34
N GLU A 229 10.54 19.86 -23.25
CA GLU A 229 9.66 21.04 -23.20
C GLU A 229 8.87 21.10 -21.89
N TRP A 230 8.23 20.00 -21.50
CA TRP A 230 7.44 19.98 -20.26
C TRP A 230 8.30 20.05 -19.01
N LEU A 231 9.48 19.43 -19.00
CA LEU A 231 10.40 19.56 -17.87
C LEU A 231 10.85 21.02 -17.68
N LEU A 232 11.14 21.74 -18.77
CA LEU A 232 11.47 23.17 -18.70
C LEU A 232 10.28 24.01 -18.20
N LYS A 233 9.04 23.72 -18.64
CA LYS A 233 7.84 24.38 -18.12
C LYS A 233 7.62 24.13 -16.63
N ILE A 234 7.91 22.92 -16.13
CA ILE A 234 7.82 22.61 -14.71
C ILE A 234 8.86 23.43 -13.93
N ILE A 235 10.09 23.49 -14.43
CA ILE A 235 11.16 24.29 -13.81
C ILE A 235 10.76 25.78 -13.74
N GLU A 236 10.23 26.32 -14.83
CA GLU A 236 9.76 27.71 -14.90
C GLU A 236 8.58 27.94 -13.92
N LEU A 237 7.59 27.04 -13.89
CA LEU A 237 6.45 27.11 -12.96
C LEU A 237 6.92 27.19 -11.50
N CYS A 238 7.77 26.27 -11.06
CA CYS A 238 8.23 26.25 -9.68
C CYS A 238 9.04 27.52 -9.33
N ARG A 239 9.80 28.05 -10.29
CA ARG A 239 10.54 29.30 -10.13
C ARG A 239 9.61 30.51 -9.99
N ASP A 240 8.59 30.60 -10.82
CA ASP A 240 7.62 31.71 -10.82
C ASP A 240 6.78 31.71 -9.54
N GLU A 241 6.40 30.53 -9.06
CA GLU A 241 5.64 30.33 -7.81
C GLU A 241 6.52 30.32 -6.55
N GLN A 242 7.85 30.47 -6.71
CA GLN A 242 8.83 30.51 -5.62
C GLN A 242 8.83 29.23 -4.75
N VAL A 243 8.58 28.07 -5.34
CA VAL A 243 8.65 26.76 -4.71
C VAL A 243 9.94 26.07 -5.12
N GLU A 244 10.64 25.48 -4.15
CA GLU A 244 11.86 24.73 -4.44
C GLU A 244 11.53 23.45 -5.22
N LEU A 245 12.30 23.18 -6.27
CA LEU A 245 12.17 21.96 -7.08
C LEU A 245 13.40 21.09 -6.92
N VAL A 246 13.14 19.81 -6.60
CA VAL A 246 14.14 18.74 -6.66
C VAL A 246 13.69 17.74 -7.73
N LEU A 247 14.52 17.52 -8.73
CA LEU A 247 14.35 16.40 -9.64
C LEU A 247 14.95 15.15 -9.01
N THR A 248 14.31 14.01 -9.18
CA THR A 248 14.83 12.75 -8.65
C THR A 248 14.58 11.59 -9.59
N LYS A 249 15.37 10.53 -9.44
CA LYS A 249 15.11 9.22 -10.00
C LYS A 249 15.31 8.18 -8.93
N THR A 250 14.25 7.45 -8.58
CA THR A 250 14.26 6.34 -7.63
C THR A 250 14.97 5.12 -8.23
N PRO A 251 15.45 4.17 -7.42
CA PRO A 251 16.19 3.01 -7.92
C PRO A 251 15.31 2.11 -8.81
N ASN A 252 15.78 1.77 -10.02
CA ASN A 252 15.09 0.78 -10.87
C ASN A 252 16.02 -0.15 -11.66
N GLY A 253 17.34 -0.04 -11.48
CA GLY A 253 18.32 -0.95 -12.08
C GLY A 253 18.48 -0.85 -13.60
N ASN A 254 17.78 0.03 -14.32
CA ASN A 254 17.81 0.11 -15.78
C ASN A 254 18.96 0.98 -16.29
N ALA A 255 20.09 0.36 -16.60
CA ALA A 255 21.28 1.03 -17.11
C ALA A 255 21.07 1.70 -18.49
N ASP A 256 20.22 1.17 -19.35
CA ASP A 256 19.96 1.77 -20.67
C ASP A 256 19.24 3.11 -20.54
N ARG A 257 18.26 3.22 -19.64
CA ARG A 257 17.56 4.49 -19.38
C ARG A 257 18.42 5.50 -18.62
N GLN A 258 19.46 5.05 -17.92
CA GLN A 258 20.39 5.95 -17.22
C GLN A 258 21.01 7.00 -18.14
N LYS A 259 21.15 6.71 -19.44
CA LYS A 259 21.63 7.70 -20.45
C LYS A 259 20.74 8.94 -20.52
N LEU A 260 19.41 8.77 -20.40
CA LEU A 260 18.44 9.87 -20.36
C LEU A 260 18.55 10.65 -19.05
N TYR A 261 18.68 9.94 -17.92
CA TYR A 261 18.81 10.57 -16.60
C TYR A 261 20.12 11.36 -16.48
N ASN A 262 21.21 10.91 -17.11
CA ASN A 262 22.45 11.69 -17.24
C ASN A 262 22.24 13.01 -18.04
N SER A 263 21.32 13.01 -19.00
CA SER A 263 20.95 14.23 -19.73
C SER A 263 20.01 15.13 -18.92
N VAL A 264 19.14 14.55 -18.08
CA VAL A 264 18.36 15.31 -17.09
C VAL A 264 19.27 16.02 -16.10
N GLU A 265 20.29 15.33 -15.58
CA GLU A 265 21.26 15.91 -14.65
C GLU A 265 21.99 17.13 -15.27
N GLU A 266 22.40 16.99 -16.53
CA GLU A 266 23.01 18.13 -17.26
C GLU A 266 22.04 19.30 -17.44
N LEU A 267 20.77 19.00 -17.81
CA LEU A 267 19.76 20.04 -17.97
C LEU A 267 19.45 20.71 -16.62
N ALA A 268 19.33 19.94 -15.55
CA ALA A 268 19.12 20.44 -14.19
C ALA A 268 20.25 21.40 -13.78
N ALA A 269 21.51 21.01 -13.99
CA ALA A 269 22.66 21.85 -13.73
C ALA A 269 22.64 23.16 -14.54
N GLN A 270 22.28 23.09 -15.84
CA GLN A 270 22.15 24.28 -16.71
C GLN A 270 21.03 25.21 -16.23
N GLN A 271 19.98 24.69 -15.65
CA GLN A 271 18.82 25.42 -15.12
C GLN A 271 18.99 25.86 -13.66
N GLY A 272 20.03 25.41 -12.96
CA GLY A 272 20.25 25.68 -11.54
C GLY A 272 19.24 24.95 -10.64
N VAL A 273 18.74 23.78 -11.06
CA VAL A 273 17.82 22.93 -10.32
C VAL A 273 18.58 21.74 -9.74
N ARG A 274 18.21 21.31 -8.55
CA ARG A 274 18.81 20.14 -7.90
C ARG A 274 18.34 18.86 -8.56
N PHE A 275 19.24 17.89 -8.74
CA PHE A 275 18.92 16.54 -9.17
C PHE A 275 19.52 15.53 -8.20
N PHE A 276 18.68 14.73 -7.57
CA PHE A 276 19.07 13.67 -6.64
C PHE A 276 18.81 12.30 -7.28
N ASN A 277 19.84 11.72 -7.91
CA ASN A 277 19.75 10.43 -8.59
C ASN A 277 19.99 9.29 -7.60
N MET A 278 18.92 8.66 -7.11
CA MET A 278 19.00 7.50 -6.23
C MET A 278 19.22 6.18 -7.00
N ASN A 279 18.98 6.17 -8.32
CA ASN A 279 19.24 5.02 -9.18
C ASN A 279 20.73 4.61 -9.21
N THR A 280 21.61 5.54 -8.90
CA THR A 280 23.06 5.29 -8.79
C THR A 280 23.52 4.93 -7.38
N ARG A 281 22.61 4.85 -6.40
CA ARG A 281 22.93 4.71 -4.98
C ARG A 281 22.46 3.40 -4.37
N LEU A 282 21.36 2.85 -4.88
CA LEU A 282 20.74 1.59 -4.42
C LEU A 282 20.48 0.69 -5.61
N ASP A 283 20.57 -0.61 -5.39
CA ASP A 283 20.01 -1.60 -6.31
C ASP A 283 18.49 -1.46 -6.33
N GLY A 284 17.89 -1.72 -7.47
CA GLY A 284 16.45 -1.56 -7.66
C GLY A 284 15.94 -2.39 -8.83
N GLN A 285 14.64 -2.52 -8.91
CA GLN A 285 13.91 -3.15 -10.01
C GLN A 285 12.74 -2.27 -10.43
N ALA A 286 11.89 -2.75 -11.32
CA ALA A 286 10.76 -1.96 -11.85
C ALA A 286 9.91 -1.31 -10.74
N HIS A 287 9.63 -2.06 -9.67
CA HIS A 287 9.07 -1.57 -8.41
C HIS A 287 9.81 -2.25 -7.26
N ILE A 288 10.11 -1.49 -6.21
CA ILE A 288 10.76 -2.00 -5.00
C ILE A 288 9.70 -2.35 -3.96
N ASN A 289 10.04 -3.29 -3.05
CA ASN A 289 9.13 -3.60 -1.96
C ASN A 289 9.22 -2.57 -0.82
N ILE A 290 8.28 -2.63 0.11
CA ILE A 290 8.18 -1.69 1.23
C ILE A 290 9.47 -1.60 2.08
N ILE A 291 10.25 -2.68 2.20
CA ILE A 291 11.52 -2.69 2.95
C ILE A 291 12.57 -1.82 2.26
N GLN A 292 12.62 -1.87 0.93
CA GLN A 292 13.49 -0.98 0.15
C GLN A 292 12.95 0.44 0.07
N ALA A 293 11.62 0.61 -0.02
CA ALA A 293 10.98 1.92 -0.01
C ALA A 293 11.29 2.69 1.29
N GLU A 294 11.38 2.00 2.44
CA GLU A 294 11.86 2.63 3.68
C GLU A 294 13.27 3.21 3.51
N LYS A 295 14.20 2.45 2.93
CA LYS A 295 15.60 2.90 2.72
C LYS A 295 15.66 4.08 1.76
N VAL A 296 14.88 4.05 0.68
CA VAL A 296 14.77 5.16 -0.29
C VAL A 296 14.20 6.40 0.38
N SER A 297 13.15 6.24 1.19
CA SER A 297 12.51 7.35 1.91
C SER A 297 13.44 7.98 2.96
N VAL A 298 14.20 7.16 3.71
CA VAL A 298 15.23 7.67 4.64
C VAL A 298 16.29 8.46 3.88
N MET A 299 16.81 7.92 2.78
CA MET A 299 17.84 8.60 1.97
C MET A 299 17.32 9.94 1.38
N MET A 300 16.06 9.99 0.95
CA MET A 300 15.43 11.23 0.50
C MET A 300 15.26 12.22 1.65
N GLY A 301 14.81 11.77 2.83
CA GLY A 301 14.63 12.59 4.01
C GLY A 301 15.96 13.22 4.48
N GLU A 302 17.05 12.45 4.52
CA GLU A 302 18.40 12.94 4.81
C GLU A 302 18.82 14.01 3.82
N TYR A 303 18.64 13.74 2.52
CA TYR A 303 18.94 14.72 1.47
C TYR A 303 18.12 16.00 1.62
N LEU A 304 16.82 15.90 1.88
CA LEU A 304 15.95 17.06 2.07
C LEU A 304 16.35 17.89 3.28
N CYS A 305 16.69 17.25 4.42
CA CYS A 305 17.18 17.94 5.62
C CYS A 305 18.54 18.61 5.45
N ASP A 306 19.42 18.05 4.59
CA ASP A 306 20.71 18.66 4.24
C ASP A 306 20.53 19.91 3.39
N GLN A 307 19.55 19.90 2.48
CA GLN A 307 19.33 21.01 1.53
C GLN A 307 18.38 22.09 2.05
N PHE A 308 17.45 21.74 2.94
CA PHE A 308 16.37 22.61 3.39
C PHE A 308 16.16 22.52 4.90
N SER A 309 15.63 23.58 5.51
CA SER A 309 15.22 23.56 6.91
C SER A 309 13.73 23.27 7.01
N PHE A 310 13.33 22.24 7.74
CA PHE A 310 11.93 21.93 8.05
C PHE A 310 11.67 22.11 9.54
N GLU A 311 10.42 22.44 9.89
CA GLU A 311 9.94 22.37 11.26
C GLU A 311 9.64 20.91 11.61
N ASP A 312 10.13 20.44 12.74
CA ASP A 312 9.76 19.10 13.24
C ASP A 312 8.34 19.14 13.81
N LYS A 313 7.41 18.49 13.10
CA LYS A 313 5.98 18.52 13.42
C LYS A 313 5.53 17.38 14.35
N ARG A 314 6.42 16.46 14.73
CA ARG A 314 6.07 15.27 15.54
C ARG A 314 5.45 15.60 16.89
N GLN A 315 5.83 16.70 17.51
CA GLN A 315 5.28 17.12 18.79
C GLN A 315 4.02 18.03 18.69
N ASN A 316 3.59 18.33 17.47
CA ASN A 316 2.44 19.19 17.26
C ASN A 316 1.15 18.37 17.18
N PRO A 317 0.18 18.53 18.11
CA PRO A 317 -1.06 17.74 18.14
C PRO A 317 -1.91 17.83 16.86
N ALA A 318 -1.75 18.88 16.06
CA ALA A 318 -2.45 19.02 14.78
C ALA A 318 -2.08 17.91 13.77
N TYR A 319 -0.95 17.27 13.97
CA TYR A 319 -0.43 16.18 13.11
C TYR A 319 -0.53 14.80 13.76
N ALA A 320 -1.33 14.64 14.82
CA ALA A 320 -1.45 13.37 15.56
C ALA A 320 -1.89 12.19 14.65
N SER A 321 -2.72 12.43 13.62
CA SER A 321 -3.15 11.40 12.68
C SER A 321 -2.00 10.79 11.83
N TRP A 322 -0.82 11.40 11.82
CA TRP A 322 0.35 10.82 11.16
C TRP A 322 0.89 9.57 11.86
N TYR A 323 0.62 9.44 13.18
CA TYR A 323 0.98 8.23 13.91
C TYR A 323 0.17 7.01 13.47
N ASP A 324 -1.06 7.20 12.98
CA ASP A 324 -1.85 6.14 12.36
C ASP A 324 -1.20 5.68 11.04
N SER A 325 -0.68 6.63 10.26
CA SER A 325 0.07 6.34 9.02
C SER A 325 1.37 5.58 9.29
N ILE A 326 2.11 5.95 10.36
CA ILE A 326 3.31 5.23 10.80
C ILE A 326 2.95 3.80 11.23
N SER A 327 1.90 3.65 12.02
CA SER A 327 1.45 2.33 12.50
C SER A 327 1.05 1.43 11.32
N LEU A 328 0.32 1.95 10.34
CA LEU A 328 -0.05 1.23 9.14
C LEU A 328 1.19 0.81 8.32
N PHE A 329 2.11 1.74 8.08
CA PHE A 329 3.36 1.45 7.37
C PHE A 329 4.15 0.32 8.05
N ASN A 330 4.31 0.39 9.38
CA ASN A 330 5.04 -0.64 10.14
C ASN A 330 4.35 -2.01 10.05
N ARG A 331 3.02 -2.05 10.02
CA ARG A 331 2.25 -3.28 9.81
C ARG A 331 2.48 -3.88 8.43
N GLN A 332 2.33 -3.07 7.40
CA GLN A 332 2.55 -3.50 6.02
C GLN A 332 4.00 -3.98 5.81
N LYS A 333 4.97 -3.30 6.44
CA LYS A 333 6.38 -3.71 6.43
C LYS A 333 6.58 -5.05 7.15
N SER A 334 5.98 -5.24 8.33
CA SER A 334 6.07 -6.50 9.07
C SER A 334 5.52 -7.68 8.25
N LYS A 335 4.40 -7.48 7.53
CA LYS A 335 3.88 -8.48 6.59
C LYS A 335 4.91 -8.81 5.49
N CYS A 336 5.58 -7.81 4.92
CA CYS A 336 6.62 -8.02 3.93
C CYS A 336 7.83 -8.77 4.51
N GLU A 337 8.24 -8.47 5.73
CA GLU A 337 9.32 -9.18 6.43
C GLU A 337 8.97 -10.66 6.64
N ILE A 338 7.74 -10.95 7.08
CA ILE A 338 7.25 -12.33 7.26
C ILE A 338 7.35 -13.12 5.95
N ILE A 339 6.80 -12.60 4.85
CA ILE A 339 6.82 -13.31 3.56
C ILE A 339 8.21 -13.37 2.91
N SER A 340 9.18 -12.58 3.41
CA SER A 340 10.55 -12.55 2.89
C SER A 340 11.54 -13.41 3.69
N ALA A 341 11.15 -13.90 4.86
CA ALA A 341 12.02 -14.74 5.68
C ALA A 341 12.17 -16.15 5.06
N ASP A 342 13.38 -16.68 4.97
CA ASP A 342 13.66 -17.93 4.26
C ASP A 342 14.02 -19.11 5.18
N SER A 343 14.24 -18.87 6.46
CA SER A 343 14.64 -19.89 7.42
C SER A 343 13.71 -19.93 8.64
N TYR A 344 13.77 -21.06 9.36
CA TYR A 344 13.05 -21.25 10.62
C TYR A 344 13.43 -20.20 11.67
N GLU A 345 14.73 -19.90 11.77
CA GLU A 345 15.29 -18.95 12.74
C GLU A 345 14.93 -17.50 12.40
N GLU A 346 14.74 -17.17 11.13
CA GLU A 346 14.31 -15.84 10.71
C GLU A 346 12.80 -15.65 10.85
N TYR A 347 12.03 -16.71 10.53
CA TYR A 347 10.57 -16.64 10.43
C TYR A 347 9.88 -16.58 11.79
N LEU A 348 10.19 -17.51 12.71
CA LEU A 348 9.44 -17.61 13.97
C LEU A 348 9.47 -16.32 14.82
N PRO A 349 10.60 -15.59 14.99
CA PRO A 349 10.61 -14.36 15.75
C PRO A 349 9.72 -13.24 15.17
N LEU A 350 9.47 -13.27 13.85
CA LEU A 350 8.57 -12.31 13.20
C LEU A 350 7.12 -12.56 13.61
N LEU A 351 6.75 -13.84 13.84
CA LEU A 351 5.42 -14.25 14.26
C LEU A 351 5.14 -13.93 15.74
N ALA A 352 6.19 -13.80 16.55
CA ALA A 352 6.09 -13.43 17.96
C ALA A 352 5.88 -11.93 18.21
N ARG A 353 5.71 -11.13 17.16
CA ARG A 353 5.44 -9.69 17.28
C ARG A 353 4.00 -9.43 17.70
N GLU A 354 3.79 -8.30 18.39
CA GLU A 354 2.47 -7.81 18.77
C GLU A 354 1.56 -7.61 17.53
N GLY A 355 0.29 -7.97 17.66
CA GLY A 355 -0.75 -7.78 16.67
C GLY A 355 -0.99 -8.97 15.75
N TYR A 356 -0.31 -10.08 15.98
CA TYR A 356 -0.58 -11.33 15.27
C TYR A 356 -1.22 -12.37 16.19
N ASP A 357 -2.22 -13.07 15.63
CA ASP A 357 -2.68 -14.36 16.11
C ASP A 357 -2.07 -15.43 15.22
N VAL A 358 -1.35 -16.37 15.81
CA VAL A 358 -0.67 -17.44 15.10
C VAL A 358 -1.28 -18.78 15.50
N PHE A 359 -1.76 -19.50 14.51
CA PHE A 359 -2.38 -20.81 14.66
C PHE A 359 -1.41 -21.88 14.19
N ILE A 360 -1.11 -22.83 15.06
CA ILE A 360 -0.07 -23.84 14.80
C ILE A 360 -0.65 -25.23 15.01
N THR A 361 -0.42 -26.12 14.06
CA THR A 361 -0.58 -27.56 14.24
C THR A 361 0.73 -28.25 13.90
N TYR A 362 1.02 -29.36 14.60
CA TYR A 362 2.16 -30.21 14.30
C TYR A 362 1.70 -31.67 14.19
N LYS A 363 2.12 -32.34 13.13
CA LYS A 363 2.00 -33.77 12.98
C LYS A 363 3.32 -34.38 12.51
N ASN A 364 3.54 -35.64 12.80
CA ASN A 364 4.70 -36.37 12.30
C ASN A 364 4.32 -37.82 11.98
N GLU A 365 4.36 -38.19 10.71
CA GLU A 365 4.16 -39.55 10.21
C GLU A 365 5.48 -40.18 9.75
N THR A 366 6.60 -39.51 9.95
CA THR A 366 7.90 -39.89 9.42
C THR A 366 8.85 -40.37 10.52
N ASP A 367 9.99 -40.95 10.12
CA ASP A 367 11.07 -41.28 11.05
C ASP A 367 12.02 -40.08 11.30
N GLN A 368 11.69 -38.89 10.73
CA GLN A 368 12.43 -37.68 10.97
C GLN A 368 11.96 -37.03 12.27
N GLU A 369 12.90 -36.53 13.04
CA GLU A 369 12.62 -35.88 14.32
C GLU A 369 13.21 -34.45 14.31
N LEU A 370 12.54 -33.52 14.99
CA LEU A 370 13.10 -32.20 15.28
C LEU A 370 14.35 -32.34 16.16
N THR A 371 15.34 -31.53 15.89
CA THR A 371 16.51 -31.41 16.76
C THR A 371 16.13 -30.74 18.08
N LYS A 372 16.94 -30.98 19.13
CA LYS A 372 16.73 -30.31 20.44
C LYS A 372 16.86 -28.80 20.32
N GLU A 373 17.70 -28.34 19.42
CA GLU A 373 17.92 -26.93 19.14
C GLU A 373 16.65 -26.29 18.52
N GLU A 374 16.01 -26.94 17.56
CA GLU A 374 14.76 -26.46 16.93
C GLU A 374 13.61 -26.44 17.93
N ILE A 375 13.44 -27.49 18.72
CA ILE A 375 12.44 -27.57 19.80
C ILE A 375 12.67 -26.45 20.82
N SER A 376 13.91 -26.27 21.28
CA SER A 376 14.27 -25.25 22.24
C SER A 376 14.02 -23.85 21.69
N PHE A 377 14.32 -23.61 20.42
CA PHE A 377 14.10 -22.33 19.76
C PHE A 377 12.60 -22.01 19.64
N PHE A 378 11.77 -22.97 19.23
CA PHE A 378 10.30 -22.85 19.18
C PHE A 378 9.75 -22.50 20.57
N ASN A 379 10.10 -23.28 21.58
CA ASN A 379 9.63 -23.10 22.95
C ASN A 379 10.05 -21.73 23.55
N GLN A 380 11.24 -21.26 23.24
CA GLN A 380 11.70 -19.95 23.66
C GLN A 380 11.00 -18.80 22.93
N THR A 381 10.70 -18.98 21.65
CA THR A 381 10.09 -17.93 20.82
C THR A 381 8.64 -17.67 21.22
N PHE A 382 7.87 -18.73 21.55
CA PHE A 382 6.44 -18.63 21.84
C PHE A 382 6.07 -18.90 23.30
N GLU A 383 7.04 -19.11 24.18
CA GLU A 383 6.81 -19.49 25.58
C GLU A 383 5.96 -20.78 25.70
N THR A 384 6.23 -21.81 24.85
CA THR A 384 5.54 -23.09 24.80
C THR A 384 6.26 -24.17 25.61
N THR A 385 5.56 -25.30 25.83
CA THR A 385 6.10 -26.53 26.45
C THR A 385 6.13 -27.69 25.45
N PHE A 386 6.17 -27.43 24.16
CA PHE A 386 6.17 -28.42 23.11
C PHE A 386 7.31 -29.41 23.22
N ASP A 387 6.99 -30.73 23.26
CA ASP A 387 7.93 -31.83 23.21
C ASP A 387 7.37 -32.93 22.28
N PRO A 388 7.95 -33.13 21.09
CA PRO A 388 7.48 -34.12 20.10
C PRO A 388 7.93 -35.54 20.41
N ALA A 389 8.45 -35.85 21.60
CA ALA A 389 8.89 -37.19 21.95
C ALA A 389 7.74 -38.21 21.82
N GLY A 390 7.78 -39.07 20.83
CA GLY A 390 6.85 -40.19 20.66
C GLY A 390 5.70 -39.98 19.67
N ASN A 391 5.90 -39.20 18.60
CA ASN A 391 4.91 -38.99 17.53
C ASN A 391 3.61 -38.33 18.05
N VAL A 392 3.69 -37.13 18.46
CA VAL A 392 2.65 -36.39 19.16
C VAL A 392 1.87 -35.50 18.21
N ALA A 393 0.54 -35.53 18.30
CA ALA A 393 -0.29 -34.49 17.75
C ALA A 393 -0.23 -33.25 18.67
N TYR A 394 -0.02 -32.07 18.08
CA TYR A 394 0.08 -30.82 18.83
C TYR A 394 -0.69 -29.69 18.13
N CYS A 395 -1.36 -28.89 18.93
CA CYS A 395 -2.03 -27.66 18.51
C CYS A 395 -1.65 -26.53 19.46
N ALA A 396 -1.44 -25.33 18.92
CA ALA A 396 -1.23 -24.13 19.72
C ALA A 396 -1.86 -22.89 19.10
N VAL A 397 -2.25 -21.96 19.96
CA VAL A 397 -2.67 -20.61 19.61
C VAL A 397 -1.78 -19.63 20.33
N ILE A 398 -1.15 -18.77 19.55
CA ILE A 398 -0.22 -17.74 20.01
C ILE A 398 -0.90 -16.38 19.76
N GLU A 399 -1.00 -15.55 20.77
CA GLU A 399 -1.46 -14.17 20.66
C GLU A 399 -0.34 -13.22 21.10
N ASP A 400 0.02 -12.26 20.24
CA ASP A 400 1.07 -11.27 20.56
C ASP A 400 2.40 -11.90 21.04
N GLY A 401 2.78 -13.01 20.38
CA GLY A 401 4.00 -13.75 20.68
C GLY A 401 3.95 -14.64 21.93
N LYS A 402 2.80 -14.76 22.59
CA LYS A 402 2.62 -15.60 23.78
C LYS A 402 1.62 -16.70 23.52
N THR A 403 1.92 -17.89 24.00
CA THR A 403 1.00 -18.99 23.94
C THR A 403 -0.18 -18.76 24.89
N ILE A 404 -1.38 -18.69 24.34
CA ILE A 404 -2.63 -18.57 25.09
C ILE A 404 -3.31 -19.93 25.28
N LEU A 405 -3.09 -20.86 24.36
CA LEU A 405 -3.62 -22.21 24.44
C LEU A 405 -2.67 -23.16 23.70
N GLU A 406 -2.30 -24.27 24.35
CA GLU A 406 -1.57 -25.38 23.72
C GLU A 406 -2.06 -26.72 24.23
N SER A 407 -1.94 -27.76 23.43
CA SER A 407 -2.28 -29.13 23.84
C SER A 407 -1.61 -30.17 22.98
N THR A 408 -1.25 -31.28 23.62
CA THR A 408 -0.75 -32.50 22.98
C THR A 408 -1.65 -33.68 23.27
N ASP A 409 -1.54 -34.77 22.49
CA ASP A 409 -2.26 -36.03 22.75
C ASP A 409 -1.69 -36.80 23.96
N SER A 410 -0.47 -36.47 24.42
CA SER A 410 0.21 -37.13 25.54
C SER A 410 -0.17 -36.57 26.91
N ASP A 411 -0.81 -35.39 26.99
CA ASP A 411 -1.27 -34.85 28.27
C ASP A 411 -2.42 -35.69 28.83
N GLU A 412 -2.42 -35.98 30.14
CA GLU A 412 -3.54 -36.70 30.78
C GLU A 412 -4.84 -35.96 30.53
N MET A 413 -5.90 -36.72 30.17
CA MET A 413 -7.25 -36.18 29.93
C MET A 413 -7.73 -35.38 31.15
N LEU A 414 -7.63 -34.10 31.11
CA LEU A 414 -8.40 -33.19 31.94
C LEU A 414 -9.69 -32.91 31.18
N GLU A 415 -10.76 -33.63 31.50
CA GLU A 415 -12.13 -33.21 31.15
C GLU A 415 -12.38 -31.89 31.88
N THR A 416 -12.12 -30.77 31.21
CA THR A 416 -12.52 -29.47 31.73
C THR A 416 -13.40 -28.79 30.69
N ASP A 417 -14.70 -28.69 31.03
CA ASP A 417 -15.66 -27.77 30.40
C ASP A 417 -15.30 -26.27 30.66
N GLU A 418 -14.12 -26.00 31.18
CA GLU A 418 -13.63 -24.63 31.48
C GLU A 418 -12.25 -24.41 30.89
N ALA A 419 -12.09 -23.28 30.23
CA ALA A 419 -10.85 -22.81 29.63
C ALA A 419 -9.66 -22.94 30.60
N VAL A 420 -8.66 -23.76 30.26
CA VAL A 420 -7.37 -23.79 30.95
C VAL A 420 -6.53 -22.64 30.37
N GLY A 421 -6.79 -21.43 30.84
CA GLY A 421 -5.98 -20.25 30.57
C GLY A 421 -5.15 -19.92 31.80
N THR A 422 -3.86 -19.68 31.62
CA THR A 422 -3.07 -18.90 32.56
C THR A 422 -3.71 -17.51 32.71
N ASN A 423 -3.64 -16.91 33.88
CA ASN A 423 -4.38 -15.78 34.45
C ASN A 423 -4.68 -14.51 33.59
N GLU A 424 -4.54 -14.54 32.27
CA GLU A 424 -4.91 -13.46 31.34
C GLU A 424 -5.87 -13.88 30.19
N ALA A 425 -6.34 -15.13 30.17
CA ALA A 425 -7.17 -15.73 29.11
C ALA A 425 -8.67 -15.43 29.23
N GLU A 426 -9.07 -14.24 29.65
CA GLU A 426 -10.51 -13.84 29.66
C GLU A 426 -11.13 -13.61 28.27
N LYS A 427 -10.37 -13.79 27.16
CA LYS A 427 -10.81 -13.46 25.81
C LYS A 427 -11.06 -14.64 24.87
N ALA A 428 -10.56 -15.83 25.17
CA ALA A 428 -10.75 -17.01 24.32
C ALA A 428 -11.72 -17.99 24.95
N ASN A 429 -12.91 -18.15 24.36
CA ASN A 429 -13.84 -19.22 24.70
C ASN A 429 -13.47 -20.42 23.83
N GLY A 430 -12.86 -21.46 24.41
CA GLY A 430 -12.37 -22.60 23.65
C GLY A 430 -12.61 -23.95 24.34
N THR A 431 -12.72 -25.01 23.52
CA THR A 431 -12.77 -26.40 23.97
C THR A 431 -11.63 -27.19 23.33
N VAL A 432 -11.09 -28.16 24.08
CA VAL A 432 -10.05 -29.07 23.59
C VAL A 432 -10.61 -30.51 23.70
N GLU A 433 -10.66 -31.18 22.55
CA GLU A 433 -11.05 -32.59 22.45
C GLU A 433 -9.79 -33.41 22.15
N LYS A 434 -9.53 -34.47 22.92
CA LYS A 434 -8.40 -35.37 22.74
C LYS A 434 -8.89 -36.78 22.47
N ALA A 435 -8.24 -37.43 21.51
CA ALA A 435 -8.43 -38.85 21.26
C ALA A 435 -7.05 -39.51 21.06
N ASP A 436 -6.96 -40.84 21.08
CA ASP A 436 -5.69 -41.56 20.94
C ASP A 436 -4.97 -41.14 19.65
N GLY A 437 -3.89 -40.36 19.78
CA GLY A 437 -3.10 -39.83 18.68
C GLY A 437 -3.70 -38.59 17.99
N SER A 438 -4.69 -37.91 18.56
CA SER A 438 -5.25 -36.70 17.96
C SER A 438 -5.61 -35.60 18.97
N VAL A 439 -5.50 -34.34 18.53
CA VAL A 439 -5.92 -33.15 19.28
C VAL A 439 -6.80 -32.28 18.38
N THR A 440 -7.95 -31.88 18.90
CA THR A 440 -8.82 -30.87 18.24
C THR A 440 -9.07 -29.74 19.22
N MET A 441 -8.74 -28.51 18.81
CA MET A 441 -9.08 -27.28 19.53
C MET A 441 -10.14 -26.51 18.77
N LYS A 442 -11.15 -25.99 19.47
CA LYS A 442 -12.18 -25.10 18.90
C LYS A 442 -12.24 -23.86 19.77
N LEU A 443 -12.09 -22.70 19.19
CA LEU A 443 -12.13 -21.43 19.92
C LEU A 443 -12.77 -20.33 19.09
N THR A 444 -13.34 -19.35 19.79
CA THR A 444 -13.84 -18.12 19.20
C THR A 444 -13.04 -16.95 19.75
N MET A 445 -12.43 -16.19 18.86
CA MET A 445 -11.60 -15.01 19.16
C MET A 445 -12.24 -13.76 18.57
N SER A 446 -11.74 -12.59 18.97
CA SER A 446 -12.13 -11.31 18.38
C SER A 446 -10.89 -10.49 18.06
N ASP A 447 -10.84 -9.95 16.84
CA ASP A 447 -9.77 -9.04 16.44
C ASP A 447 -9.96 -7.61 17.00
N ASN A 448 -9.03 -6.71 16.70
CA ASN A 448 -9.09 -5.32 17.15
C ASN A 448 -10.23 -4.52 16.49
N GLN A 449 -10.83 -5.04 15.43
CA GLN A 449 -12.00 -4.47 14.75
C GLN A 449 -13.31 -5.05 15.28
N GLN A 450 -13.27 -5.87 16.35
CA GLN A 450 -14.40 -6.61 16.90
C GLN A 450 -15.01 -7.66 15.93
N LYS A 451 -14.25 -8.08 14.92
CA LYS A 451 -14.64 -9.17 14.04
C LYS A 451 -14.40 -10.49 14.75
N THR A 452 -15.40 -11.36 14.75
CA THR A 452 -15.32 -12.70 15.36
C THR A 452 -14.61 -13.66 14.42
N LEU A 453 -13.69 -14.45 14.98
CA LEU A 453 -12.97 -15.53 14.31
C LEU A 453 -13.33 -16.85 14.98
N ASP A 454 -13.95 -17.74 14.23
CA ASP A 454 -14.16 -19.13 14.65
C ASP A 454 -12.98 -19.96 14.15
N VAL A 455 -12.17 -20.46 15.09
CA VAL A 455 -10.93 -21.19 14.80
C VAL A 455 -11.06 -22.65 15.23
N VAL A 456 -10.69 -23.56 14.34
CA VAL A 456 -10.57 -24.99 14.65
C VAL A 456 -9.20 -25.48 14.22
N LEU A 457 -8.42 -25.97 15.17
CA LEU A 457 -7.13 -26.61 14.94
C LEU A 457 -7.29 -28.12 15.12
N GLN A 458 -6.81 -28.90 14.17
CA GLN A 458 -6.81 -30.35 14.24
C GLN A 458 -5.42 -30.88 13.89
N SER A 459 -4.94 -31.80 14.70
CA SER A 459 -3.71 -32.53 14.46
C SER A 459 -3.91 -34.01 14.79
N GLU A 460 -3.56 -34.88 13.88
CA GLU A 460 -3.58 -36.34 14.07
C GLU A 460 -2.13 -36.86 13.96
N GLY A 461 -1.66 -37.58 14.97
CA GLY A 461 -0.32 -38.16 15.01
C GLY A 461 -0.19 -39.45 14.21
N SER A 462 1.01 -40.02 14.20
CA SER A 462 1.50 -41.08 13.29
C SER A 462 0.79 -42.43 13.28
N LYS A 463 -0.25 -42.65 14.06
CA LYS A 463 -0.93 -43.96 14.13
C LYS A 463 -2.07 -44.14 13.11
N THR A 464 -2.39 -43.12 12.39
CA THR A 464 -3.44 -43.07 11.35
C THR A 464 -2.91 -42.34 10.13
N ASP A 465 -3.56 -42.41 8.98
CA ASP A 465 -3.26 -41.50 7.83
C ASP A 465 -3.53 -40.06 8.31
N GLY A 466 -2.55 -39.49 9.04
CA GLY A 466 -2.72 -38.31 9.87
C GLY A 466 -3.01 -37.07 9.06
N SER A 467 -3.86 -36.20 9.59
CA SER A 467 -4.18 -34.92 8.99
C SER A 467 -3.88 -33.76 9.94
N ALA A 468 -3.49 -32.63 9.36
CA ALA A 468 -3.40 -31.35 10.06
C ALA A 468 -4.32 -30.36 9.38
N ALA A 469 -5.16 -29.66 10.14
CA ALA A 469 -6.05 -28.63 9.62
C ALA A 469 -6.07 -27.39 10.53
N ILE A 470 -6.08 -26.21 9.91
CA ILE A 470 -6.24 -24.91 10.56
C ILE A 470 -7.43 -24.23 9.90
N LEU A 471 -8.61 -24.35 10.50
CA LEU A 471 -9.82 -23.74 9.95
C LEU A 471 -10.07 -22.39 10.62
N VAL A 472 -10.15 -21.33 9.84
CA VAL A 472 -10.57 -20.00 10.29
C VAL A 472 -11.85 -19.62 9.54
N ASN A 473 -12.93 -19.44 10.28
CA ASN A 473 -14.27 -19.20 9.72
C ASN A 473 -14.69 -20.27 8.67
N GLY A 474 -14.28 -21.52 8.90
CA GLY A 474 -14.58 -22.64 8.02
C GLY A 474 -13.70 -22.80 6.79
N THR A 475 -12.75 -21.91 6.57
CA THR A 475 -11.75 -22.03 5.49
C THR A 475 -10.46 -22.63 6.04
N ASP A 476 -9.92 -23.65 5.37
CA ASP A 476 -8.67 -24.31 5.77
C ASP A 476 -7.44 -23.53 5.28
N PHE A 477 -6.60 -23.17 6.24
CA PHE A 477 -5.32 -22.47 6.05
C PHE A 477 -4.11 -23.35 6.42
N SER A 478 -4.27 -24.67 6.46
CA SER A 478 -3.15 -25.61 6.64
C SER A 478 -2.57 -26.04 5.30
N MET A 479 -1.31 -26.47 5.32
CA MET A 479 -0.64 -27.14 4.18
C MET A 479 -0.66 -28.66 4.34
N ASN A 480 -1.06 -29.16 5.52
CA ASN A 480 -1.10 -30.56 5.87
C ASN A 480 0.26 -31.28 5.71
N CYS A 481 1.37 -30.59 5.93
CA CYS A 481 2.72 -31.17 5.91
C CYS A 481 3.06 -31.88 7.21
N ASP A 482 3.98 -32.85 7.16
CA ASP A 482 4.66 -33.36 8.33
C ASP A 482 5.60 -32.32 8.91
N GLY A 483 5.44 -32.01 10.19
CA GLY A 483 6.08 -30.88 10.85
C GLY A 483 5.08 -29.80 11.26
N PHE A 484 5.53 -28.55 11.30
CA PHE A 484 4.66 -27.44 11.68
C PHE A 484 3.85 -26.92 10.50
N ASN A 485 2.53 -26.81 10.69
CA ASN A 485 1.65 -26.05 9.81
C ASN A 485 1.22 -24.77 10.56
N ILE A 486 1.31 -23.64 9.93
CA ILE A 486 1.18 -22.32 10.55
C ILE A 486 0.27 -21.44 9.70
N ALA A 487 -0.69 -20.79 10.35
CA ALA A 487 -1.49 -19.74 9.74
C ALA A 487 -1.42 -18.48 10.61
N ILE A 488 -1.33 -17.32 9.98
CA ILE A 488 -1.10 -16.03 10.64
C ILE A 488 -2.24 -15.09 10.31
N TYR A 489 -2.84 -14.52 11.34
CA TYR A 489 -3.88 -13.50 11.24
C TYR A 489 -3.37 -12.16 11.80
N ASP A 490 -3.51 -11.08 11.03
CA ASP A 490 -3.21 -9.73 11.51
C ASP A 490 -4.47 -9.11 12.13
N LYS A 491 -4.44 -8.90 13.45
CA LYS A 491 -5.57 -8.35 14.23
C LYS A 491 -5.92 -6.90 13.86
N TYR A 492 -4.99 -6.13 13.31
CA TYR A 492 -5.19 -4.72 12.95
C TYR A 492 -5.71 -4.58 11.51
N LEU A 493 -5.19 -5.39 10.59
CA LEU A 493 -5.66 -5.41 9.20
C LEU A 493 -6.95 -6.22 9.05
N GLY A 494 -7.23 -7.14 9.98
CA GLY A 494 -8.42 -8.00 9.95
C GLY A 494 -8.37 -9.04 8.84
N GLU A 495 -7.17 -9.52 8.49
CA GLU A 495 -6.94 -10.47 7.39
C GLU A 495 -5.90 -11.54 7.70
N MET A 496 -5.98 -12.65 6.96
CA MET A 496 -4.91 -13.67 6.97
C MET A 496 -3.68 -13.11 6.23
N VAL A 497 -2.51 -13.21 6.88
CA VAL A 497 -1.23 -12.75 6.32
C VAL A 497 -0.65 -13.81 5.41
N GLU A 498 -0.56 -15.05 5.91
CA GLU A 498 0.12 -16.16 5.25
C GLU A 498 -0.36 -17.50 5.80
N MET A 499 -0.27 -18.53 4.98
CA MET A 499 -0.23 -19.92 5.43
C MET A 499 1.11 -20.54 5.02
N SER A 500 1.74 -21.25 5.96
CA SER A 500 3.07 -21.80 5.78
C SER A 500 3.22 -23.16 6.47
N ALA A 501 4.27 -23.87 6.13
CA ALA A 501 4.67 -25.08 6.82
C ALA A 501 6.19 -25.26 6.82
N PHE A 502 6.69 -25.85 7.91
CA PHE A 502 8.05 -26.39 7.97
C PHE A 502 7.98 -27.90 7.85
N ASP A 503 8.42 -28.43 6.71
CA ASP A 503 8.30 -29.86 6.38
C ASP A 503 9.51 -30.64 6.91
N LEU A 504 9.24 -31.60 7.81
CA LEU A 504 10.25 -32.52 8.33
C LEU A 504 10.88 -33.39 7.23
N ASN A 505 10.12 -33.76 6.20
CA ASN A 505 10.59 -34.59 5.11
C ASN A 505 11.61 -33.88 4.20
N ASP A 506 11.64 -32.53 4.25
CA ASP A 506 12.57 -31.70 3.47
C ASP A 506 13.44 -30.81 4.38
N ASN A 507 13.95 -31.38 5.46
CA ASN A 507 14.87 -30.72 6.41
C ASN A 507 14.34 -29.37 6.94
N MET A 508 13.12 -29.33 7.39
CA MET A 508 12.46 -28.12 7.92
C MET A 508 12.43 -26.96 6.93
N LYS A 509 12.38 -27.29 5.64
CA LYS A 509 12.23 -26.28 4.61
C LYS A 509 10.87 -25.58 4.73
N LEU A 510 10.90 -24.27 4.63
CA LEU A 510 9.70 -23.44 4.65
C LEU A 510 8.95 -23.52 3.31
N TYR A 511 7.70 -23.92 3.38
CA TYR A 511 6.73 -23.89 2.30
C TYR A 511 5.68 -22.82 2.57
N ARG A 512 5.20 -22.16 1.52
CA ARG A 512 4.20 -21.08 1.58
C ARG A 512 3.10 -21.26 0.54
N LYS A 513 1.92 -20.72 0.84
CA LYS A 513 0.80 -20.70 -0.11
C LYS A 513 -0.01 -19.41 0.02
#